data_bbd7fb5c3c1f51661e7787b1aaaaf66d
#
_entry.id   bbd7fb5c3c1f51661e7787b1aaaaf66d
#
_cell.length_a   1.000
_cell.length_b   1.000
_cell.length_c   1.000
_cell.angle_alpha   90.00
_cell.angle_beta   90.00
_cell.angle_gamma   90.00
#
_symmetry.space_group_name_H-M   'P 1'
#
loop_
_entity.id
_entity.type
_entity.pdbx_description
1 polymer ?
#
loop_
_entity_poly.entity_id
_entity_poly.type
_entity_poly.pdbx_seq_one_letter_code
_entity_poly.pdbx_strand_id
1 'polypeptide(L)'
;MMQLGLIGFPIEHSLSPDLYHGFMEVSEINGSYQLFPMDSITQEGLKLLFNTHGLTGCNVTIPLKEAVLPLLDRIDPTAKAVGAVNTIVLESGDLVGYNTDCAGVEKALDHLNTKATSALIFGTGGAAKAVQHVLNQRGITSTMLTRKSGPNNYNTLTAEDFKKHKL
;
A
#
# COMPACT_ATOMS: atom_id res chain seq x y z
N MET A 1 -24.54 -3.69 -6.62
CA MET A 1 -23.47 -3.28 -7.57
C MET A 1 -22.25 -2.89 -6.73
N MET A 2 -21.08 -3.46 -7.02
CA MET A 2 -19.83 -3.16 -6.30
C MET A 2 -19.26 -1.84 -6.84
N GLN A 3 -19.08 -0.82 -5.99
CA GLN A 3 -18.51 0.46 -6.36
C GLN A 3 -17.14 0.58 -5.67
N LEU A 4 -16.10 0.64 -6.46
CA LEU A 4 -14.72 0.73 -5.98
C LEU A 4 -14.04 1.99 -6.49
N GLY A 5 -12.93 2.36 -5.84
CA GLY A 5 -12.15 3.50 -6.26
C GLY A 5 -10.69 3.48 -5.85
N LEU A 6 -9.96 4.52 -6.27
CA LEU A 6 -8.59 4.80 -5.86
C LEU A 6 -8.49 6.26 -5.43
N ILE A 7 -7.96 6.50 -4.23
CA ILE A 7 -7.57 7.83 -3.75
C ILE A 7 -6.05 7.96 -3.70
N GLY A 8 -5.53 9.14 -4.05
CA GLY A 8 -4.10 9.47 -4.08
C GLY A 8 -3.79 10.55 -5.13
N PHE A 9 -2.50 10.92 -5.24
CA PHE A 9 -2.06 11.93 -6.21
C PHE A 9 -0.55 11.81 -6.51
N PRO A 10 -0.13 11.88 -7.79
CA PRO A 10 -0.96 11.82 -9.00
C PRO A 10 -1.40 10.39 -9.29
N ILE A 11 -2.60 10.17 -9.86
CA ILE A 11 -3.16 8.85 -10.16
C ILE A 11 -3.73 8.70 -11.58
N GLU A 12 -3.58 9.71 -12.42
CA GLU A 12 -4.15 9.75 -13.77
C GLU A 12 -3.62 8.62 -14.67
N HIS A 13 -2.41 8.13 -14.39
CA HIS A 13 -1.77 7.04 -15.12
C HIS A 13 -1.93 5.67 -14.45
N SER A 14 -2.84 5.56 -13.47
CA SER A 14 -3.08 4.31 -12.77
C SER A 14 -3.72 3.26 -13.68
N LEU A 15 -3.15 2.06 -13.68
CA LEU A 15 -3.71 0.89 -14.37
C LEU A 15 -4.80 0.18 -13.56
N SER A 16 -5.10 0.67 -12.35
CA SER A 16 -6.10 0.01 -11.49
C SER A 16 -7.49 -0.06 -12.12
N PRO A 17 -8.01 0.97 -12.82
CA PRO A 17 -9.30 0.85 -13.49
C PRO A 17 -9.36 -0.30 -14.49
N ASP A 18 -8.35 -0.45 -15.33
CA ASP A 18 -8.31 -1.50 -16.37
C ASP A 18 -8.22 -2.89 -15.71
N LEU A 19 -7.37 -3.03 -14.69
CA LEU A 19 -7.23 -4.29 -13.93
C LEU A 19 -8.53 -4.70 -13.26
N TYR A 20 -9.21 -3.77 -12.59
CA TYR A 20 -10.47 -4.06 -11.90
C TYR A 20 -11.62 -4.31 -12.86
N HIS A 21 -11.68 -3.62 -14.02
CA HIS A 21 -12.63 -3.92 -15.09
C HIS A 21 -12.45 -5.34 -15.61
N GLY A 22 -11.22 -5.74 -15.97
CA GLY A 22 -10.94 -7.10 -16.42
C GLY A 22 -11.24 -8.14 -15.35
N PHE A 23 -10.94 -7.87 -14.08
CA PHE A 23 -11.26 -8.75 -12.95
C PHE A 23 -12.80 -8.90 -12.78
N MET A 24 -13.55 -7.80 -12.83
CA MET A 24 -15.02 -7.83 -12.71
C MET A 24 -15.65 -8.59 -13.86
N GLU A 25 -15.16 -8.41 -15.09
CA GLU A 25 -15.66 -9.12 -16.27
C GLU A 25 -15.45 -10.63 -16.14
N VAL A 26 -14.21 -11.07 -15.84
CA VAL A 26 -13.87 -12.50 -15.69
C VAL A 26 -14.62 -13.15 -14.51
N SER A 27 -14.89 -12.37 -13.45
CA SER A 27 -15.57 -12.86 -12.25
C SER A 27 -17.09 -12.68 -12.30
N GLU A 28 -17.65 -12.19 -13.40
CA GLU A 28 -19.08 -11.87 -13.56
C GLU A 28 -19.64 -10.95 -12.46
N ILE A 29 -18.79 -10.04 -11.95
CA ILE A 29 -19.15 -9.09 -10.90
C ILE A 29 -19.65 -7.79 -11.54
N ASN A 30 -20.89 -7.40 -11.22
CA ASN A 30 -21.41 -6.10 -11.64
C ASN A 30 -20.88 -4.99 -10.72
N GLY A 31 -20.02 -4.14 -11.25
CA GLY A 31 -19.38 -3.07 -10.49
C GLY A 31 -18.73 -2.00 -11.36
N SER A 32 -18.14 -1.01 -10.70
CA SER A 32 -17.30 0.00 -11.34
C SER A 32 -16.08 0.34 -10.49
N TYR A 33 -15.06 0.91 -11.13
CA TYR A 33 -13.86 1.40 -10.47
C TYR A 33 -13.54 2.83 -10.94
N GLN A 34 -13.41 3.78 -10.01
CA GLN A 34 -13.22 5.20 -10.31
C GLN A 34 -11.95 5.76 -9.67
N LEU A 35 -11.35 6.76 -10.31
CA LEU A 35 -10.21 7.50 -9.77
C LEU A 35 -10.70 8.77 -9.07
N PHE A 36 -10.19 9.02 -7.87
CA PHE A 36 -10.45 10.22 -7.08
C PHE A 36 -9.11 10.91 -6.75
N PRO A 37 -8.57 11.74 -7.68
CA PRO A 37 -7.30 12.42 -7.48
C PRO A 37 -7.38 13.38 -6.29
N MET A 38 -6.56 13.15 -5.26
CA MET A 38 -6.44 14.01 -4.09
C MET A 38 -5.13 13.77 -3.36
N ASP A 39 -4.52 14.82 -2.83
CA ASP A 39 -3.27 14.77 -2.06
C ASP A 39 -3.48 14.83 -0.56
N SER A 40 -4.69 15.16 -0.12
CA SER A 40 -5.10 15.28 1.27
C SER A 40 -6.58 14.96 1.41
N ILE A 41 -6.99 14.48 2.59
CA ILE A 41 -8.38 14.18 2.90
C ILE A 41 -8.61 14.27 4.41
N THR A 42 -9.81 14.67 4.82
CA THR A 42 -10.28 14.64 6.22
C THR A 42 -11.17 13.42 6.47
N GLN A 43 -11.48 13.13 7.74
CA GLN A 43 -12.39 12.04 8.08
C GLN A 43 -13.79 12.27 7.48
N GLU A 44 -14.30 13.49 7.59
CA GLU A 44 -15.60 13.88 7.02
C GLU A 44 -15.57 13.77 5.50
N GLY A 45 -14.48 14.21 4.85
CA GLY A 45 -14.29 14.11 3.42
C GLY A 45 -14.26 12.66 2.94
N LEU A 46 -13.59 11.77 3.70
CA LEU A 46 -13.56 10.34 3.38
C LEU A 46 -14.94 9.70 3.50
N LYS A 47 -15.69 9.98 4.58
CA LYS A 47 -17.06 9.49 4.77
C LYS A 47 -18.01 10.04 3.70
N LEU A 48 -17.87 11.31 3.34
CA LEU A 48 -18.65 11.93 2.27
C LEU A 48 -18.37 11.28 0.91
N LEU A 49 -17.10 11.01 0.60
CA LEU A 49 -16.70 10.32 -0.64
C LEU A 49 -17.39 8.96 -0.77
N PHE A 50 -17.31 8.14 0.29
CA PHE A 50 -17.96 6.82 0.31
C PHE A 50 -19.47 6.93 0.11
N ASN A 51 -20.12 7.84 0.82
CA ASN A 51 -21.57 8.03 0.74
C ASN A 51 -22.02 8.57 -0.62
N THR A 52 -21.34 9.59 -1.15
CA THR A 52 -21.73 10.26 -2.41
C THR A 52 -21.62 9.33 -3.60
N HIS A 53 -20.56 8.49 -3.63
CA HIS A 53 -20.29 7.58 -4.74
C HIS A 53 -20.78 6.14 -4.46
N GLY A 54 -21.39 5.89 -3.31
CA GLY A 54 -21.85 4.55 -2.92
C GLY A 54 -20.70 3.52 -2.86
N LEU A 55 -19.49 3.96 -2.47
CA LEU A 55 -18.32 3.09 -2.46
C LEU A 55 -18.48 1.96 -1.44
N THR A 56 -18.16 0.76 -1.87
CA THR A 56 -18.04 -0.42 -1.01
C THR A 56 -16.59 -0.66 -0.58
N GLY A 57 -15.63 -0.13 -1.34
CA GLY A 57 -14.22 -0.18 -1.03
C GLY A 57 -13.41 0.83 -1.85
N CYS A 58 -12.22 1.16 -1.37
CA CYS A 58 -11.34 2.10 -2.01
C CYS A 58 -9.87 1.72 -1.79
N ASN A 59 -9.09 1.67 -2.87
CA ASN A 59 -7.65 1.60 -2.73
C ASN A 59 -7.07 2.96 -2.35
N VAL A 60 -5.94 2.94 -1.65
CA VAL A 60 -5.21 4.13 -1.20
C VAL A 60 -3.78 4.07 -1.70
N THR A 61 -3.33 5.13 -2.36
CA THR A 61 -1.95 5.26 -2.80
C THR A 61 -1.29 6.53 -2.28
N ILE A 62 -0.08 6.83 -2.73
CA ILE A 62 0.68 8.04 -2.38
C ILE A 62 -0.19 9.28 -2.62
N PRO A 63 -0.15 10.27 -1.69
CA PRO A 63 0.59 10.32 -0.43
C PRO A 63 -0.22 9.82 0.77
N LEU A 64 -1.39 9.22 0.56
CA LEU A 64 -2.43 9.06 1.57
C LEU A 64 -2.31 7.80 2.44
N LYS A 65 -1.48 6.79 2.08
CA LYS A 65 -1.41 5.49 2.77
C LYS A 65 -1.19 5.57 4.29
N GLU A 66 -0.44 6.58 4.73
CA GLU A 66 -0.20 6.83 6.16
C GLU A 66 -1.22 7.83 6.73
N ALA A 67 -1.58 8.84 5.94
CA ALA A 67 -2.47 9.92 6.35
C ALA A 67 -3.90 9.45 6.67
N VAL A 68 -4.37 8.37 6.04
CA VAL A 68 -5.72 7.85 6.29
C VAL A 68 -5.86 7.08 7.61
N LEU A 69 -4.76 6.62 8.21
CA LEU A 69 -4.81 5.81 9.45
C LEU A 69 -5.69 6.43 10.55
N PRO A 70 -5.49 7.70 10.95
CA PRO A 70 -6.30 8.31 12.01
C PRO A 70 -7.73 8.65 11.59
N LEU A 71 -8.09 8.46 10.33
CA LEU A 71 -9.40 8.81 9.77
C LEU A 71 -10.36 7.61 9.71
N LEU A 72 -9.86 6.40 10.00
CA LEU A 72 -10.60 5.15 9.89
C LEU A 72 -11.24 4.76 11.23
N ASP A 73 -12.40 4.12 11.14
CA ASP A 73 -13.11 3.65 12.33
C ASP A 73 -12.41 2.40 12.92
N ARG A 74 -11.85 1.53 12.06
CA ARG A 74 -11.05 0.34 12.48
C ARG A 74 -9.86 0.13 11.54
N ILE A 75 -8.81 -0.49 12.07
CA ILE A 75 -7.60 -0.82 11.31
C ILE A 75 -7.23 -2.28 11.59
N ASP A 76 -7.04 -3.04 10.50
CA ASP A 76 -6.56 -4.41 10.58
C ASP A 76 -5.19 -4.50 11.29
N PRO A 77 -4.92 -5.55 12.08
CA PRO A 77 -3.65 -5.69 12.80
C PRO A 77 -2.41 -5.58 11.92
N THR A 78 -2.43 -6.12 10.69
CA THR A 78 -1.32 -6.03 9.75
C THR A 78 -1.10 -4.58 9.30
N ALA A 79 -2.16 -3.89 8.89
CA ALA A 79 -2.09 -2.48 8.49
C ALA A 79 -1.59 -1.59 9.63
N LYS A 80 -2.00 -1.89 10.87
CA LYS A 80 -1.53 -1.20 12.09
C LYS A 80 -0.05 -1.45 12.33
N ALA A 81 0.42 -2.68 12.20
CA ALA A 81 1.83 -3.05 12.39
C ALA A 81 2.73 -2.41 11.32
N VAL A 82 2.25 -2.34 10.08
CA VAL A 82 2.95 -1.66 8.95
C VAL A 82 2.95 -0.14 9.12
N GLY A 83 1.91 0.41 9.75
CA GLY A 83 1.70 1.86 9.81
C GLY A 83 1.31 2.48 8.47
N ALA A 84 0.60 1.72 7.62
CA ALA A 84 0.09 2.18 6.33
C ALA A 84 -1.13 1.36 5.89
N VAL A 85 -2.10 2.01 5.26
CA VAL A 85 -3.29 1.42 4.67
C VAL A 85 -3.24 1.61 3.16
N ASN A 86 -3.47 0.55 2.40
CA ASN A 86 -3.61 0.61 0.94
C ASN A 86 -5.02 0.25 0.45
N THR A 87 -5.89 -0.20 1.34
CA THR A 87 -7.26 -0.60 1.02
C THR A 87 -8.19 -0.25 2.17
N ILE A 88 -9.29 0.43 1.87
CA ILE A 88 -10.37 0.75 2.81
C ILE A 88 -11.61 0.00 2.35
N VAL A 89 -12.30 -0.66 3.26
CA VAL A 89 -13.57 -1.37 3.00
C VAL A 89 -14.66 -0.83 3.92
N LEU A 90 -15.85 -0.65 3.39
CA LEU A 90 -17.04 -0.30 4.18
C LEU A 90 -17.66 -1.60 4.73
N GLU A 91 -17.53 -1.82 6.03
CA GLU A 91 -18.02 -3.02 6.73
C GLU A 91 -19.02 -2.63 7.82
N SER A 92 -20.26 -2.99 7.65
CA SER A 92 -21.34 -2.71 8.62
C SER A 92 -21.46 -1.24 9.03
N GLY A 93 -21.09 -0.32 8.13
CA GLY A 93 -21.10 1.11 8.35
C GLY A 93 -19.76 1.72 8.81
N ASP A 94 -18.79 0.91 9.20
CA ASP A 94 -17.43 1.32 9.57
C ASP A 94 -16.50 1.34 8.35
N LEU A 95 -15.60 2.33 8.28
CA LEU A 95 -14.48 2.34 7.35
C LEU A 95 -13.30 1.58 7.96
N VAL A 96 -12.99 0.42 7.41
CA VAL A 96 -11.95 -0.49 7.91
C VAL A 96 -10.74 -0.46 6.98
N GLY A 97 -9.55 -0.22 7.54
CA GLY A 97 -8.30 -0.13 6.79
C GLY A 97 -7.50 -1.41 6.79
N TYR A 98 -7.02 -1.81 5.62
CA TYR A 98 -6.19 -2.99 5.38
C TYR A 98 -4.89 -2.64 4.69
N ASN A 99 -3.90 -3.54 4.80
CA ASN A 99 -2.68 -3.50 4.00
C ASN A 99 -2.50 -4.81 3.25
N THR A 100 -2.87 -4.82 1.97
CA THR A 100 -2.72 -5.97 1.08
C THR A 100 -1.36 -6.03 0.39
N ASP A 101 -0.54 -4.98 0.51
CA ASP A 101 0.83 -4.96 -0.04
C ASP A 101 1.67 -6.08 0.60
N CYS A 102 1.47 -6.36 1.89
CA CYS A 102 2.18 -7.43 2.60
C CYS A 102 1.97 -8.80 1.95
N ALA A 103 0.73 -9.17 1.66
CA ALA A 103 0.41 -10.44 1.00
C ALA A 103 1.03 -10.53 -0.40
N GLY A 104 1.07 -9.41 -1.13
CA GLY A 104 1.74 -9.31 -2.42
C GLY A 104 3.25 -9.55 -2.32
N VAL A 105 3.90 -8.92 -1.34
CA VAL A 105 5.33 -9.08 -1.06
C VAL A 105 5.66 -10.52 -0.64
N GLU A 106 4.86 -11.11 0.23
CA GLU A 106 5.02 -12.50 0.66
C GLU A 106 5.02 -13.46 -0.53
N LYS A 107 4.01 -13.37 -1.39
CA LYS A 107 3.91 -14.19 -2.59
C LYS A 107 5.08 -13.97 -3.56
N ALA A 108 5.53 -12.73 -3.73
CA ALA A 108 6.67 -12.42 -4.57
C ALA A 108 7.97 -13.06 -4.03
N LEU A 109 8.20 -12.98 -2.73
CA LEU A 109 9.36 -13.61 -2.08
C LEU A 109 9.31 -15.14 -2.16
N ASP A 110 8.13 -15.75 -2.02
CA ASP A 110 7.94 -17.18 -2.17
C ASP A 110 8.28 -17.63 -3.59
N HIS A 111 7.82 -16.87 -4.59
CA HIS A 111 8.12 -17.16 -6.00
C HIS A 111 9.61 -17.04 -6.31
N LEU A 112 10.29 -16.05 -5.74
CA LEU A 112 11.73 -15.86 -5.89
C LEU A 112 12.56 -16.96 -5.23
N ASN A 113 11.98 -17.69 -4.27
CA ASN A 113 12.66 -18.75 -3.50
C ASN A 113 14.04 -18.30 -2.97
N THR A 114 14.15 -17.06 -2.52
CA THR A 114 15.42 -16.46 -2.10
C THR A 114 15.88 -17.00 -0.76
N LYS A 115 17.21 -17.16 -0.63
CA LYS A 115 17.89 -17.47 0.66
C LYS A 115 18.55 -16.24 1.27
N ALA A 116 18.18 -15.06 0.80
CA ALA A 116 18.73 -13.81 1.31
C ALA A 116 18.50 -13.67 2.82
N THR A 117 19.50 -13.23 3.55
CA THR A 117 19.44 -12.93 4.99
C THR A 117 19.38 -11.44 5.25
N SER A 118 19.60 -10.62 4.22
CA SER A 118 19.56 -9.15 4.31
C SER A 118 19.07 -8.52 3.00
N ALA A 119 18.52 -7.30 3.08
CA ALA A 119 17.96 -6.57 1.96
C ALA A 119 18.15 -5.05 2.07
N LEU A 120 18.24 -4.37 0.94
CA LEU A 120 18.13 -2.93 0.83
C LEU A 120 16.75 -2.56 0.25
N ILE A 121 16.06 -1.64 0.89
CA ILE A 121 14.75 -1.15 0.47
C ILE A 121 14.91 0.30 0.00
N PHE A 122 14.64 0.57 -1.27
CA PHE A 122 14.74 1.91 -1.84
C PHE A 122 13.43 2.67 -1.64
N GLY A 123 13.32 3.40 -0.53
CA GLY A 123 12.15 4.20 -0.14
C GLY A 123 11.83 4.05 1.34
N THR A 124 10.95 4.96 1.83
CA THR A 124 10.52 4.99 3.24
C THR A 124 9.00 5.19 3.39
N GLY A 125 8.24 5.16 2.29
CA GLY A 125 6.77 5.30 2.29
C GLY A 125 6.05 4.00 2.59
N GLY A 126 4.72 4.03 2.57
CA GLY A 126 3.86 2.92 2.96
C GLY A 126 4.18 1.58 2.31
N ALA A 127 4.52 1.55 1.00
CA ALA A 127 4.93 0.32 0.33
C ALA A 127 6.27 -0.23 0.88
N ALA A 128 7.26 0.66 1.11
CA ALA A 128 8.55 0.26 1.71
C ALA A 128 8.37 -0.30 3.12
N LYS A 129 7.45 0.26 3.91
CA LYS A 129 7.10 -0.23 5.25
C LYS A 129 6.47 -1.63 5.20
N ALA A 130 5.60 -1.90 4.20
CA ALA A 130 5.03 -3.23 4.00
C ALA A 130 6.11 -4.25 3.65
N VAL A 131 7.04 -3.91 2.73
CA VAL A 131 8.20 -4.76 2.42
C VAL A 131 9.04 -5.02 3.67
N GLN A 132 9.39 -3.99 4.44
CA GLN A 132 10.17 -4.14 5.67
C GLN A 132 9.47 -5.05 6.68
N HIS A 133 8.16 -4.89 6.84
CA HIS A 133 7.36 -5.71 7.75
C HIS A 133 7.46 -7.20 7.39
N VAL A 134 7.26 -7.55 6.13
CA VAL A 134 7.35 -8.94 5.65
C VAL A 134 8.76 -9.50 5.78
N LEU A 135 9.80 -8.72 5.42
CA LEU A 135 11.19 -9.14 5.57
C LEU A 135 11.52 -9.44 7.04
N ASN A 136 11.10 -8.57 7.95
CA ASN A 136 11.29 -8.78 9.40
C ASN A 136 10.61 -10.05 9.90
N GLN A 137 9.38 -10.34 9.45
CA GLN A 137 8.68 -11.58 9.80
C GLN A 137 9.41 -12.83 9.31
N ARG A 138 10.14 -12.74 8.19
CA ARG A 138 10.96 -13.80 7.62
C ARG A 138 12.38 -13.87 8.20
N GLY A 139 12.71 -13.02 9.18
CA GLY A 139 14.06 -12.94 9.76
C GLY A 139 15.11 -12.35 8.81
N ILE A 140 14.69 -11.65 7.75
CA ILE A 140 15.57 -10.99 6.80
C ILE A 140 15.83 -9.58 7.31
N THR A 141 17.08 -9.26 7.65
CA THR A 141 17.47 -7.91 8.07
C THR A 141 17.32 -6.92 6.91
N SER A 142 16.73 -5.75 7.14
CA SER A 142 16.56 -4.78 6.05
C SER A 142 16.98 -3.38 6.45
N THR A 143 17.50 -2.63 5.47
CA THR A 143 17.83 -1.21 5.60
C THR A 143 17.01 -0.41 4.60
N MET A 144 16.17 0.50 5.11
CA MET A 144 15.46 1.45 4.26
C MET A 144 16.36 2.63 3.90
N LEU A 145 16.39 2.95 2.62
CA LEU A 145 17.16 4.05 2.05
C LEU A 145 16.24 5.22 1.70
N THR A 146 16.72 6.44 1.86
CA THR A 146 15.95 7.65 1.68
C THR A 146 16.69 8.67 0.79
N ARG A 147 15.93 9.56 0.16
CA ARG A 147 16.46 10.76 -0.51
C ARG A 147 16.82 11.90 0.47
N LYS A 148 16.32 11.82 1.70
CA LYS A 148 16.64 12.82 2.74
C LYS A 148 18.08 12.65 3.21
N SER A 149 18.73 13.75 3.61
CA SER A 149 20.07 13.71 4.20
C SER A 149 20.09 12.84 5.45
N GLY A 150 21.18 12.09 5.64
CA GLY A 150 21.36 11.21 6.80
C GLY A 150 22.12 9.93 6.44
N PRO A 151 22.35 9.04 7.40
CA PRO A 151 23.18 7.84 7.22
C PRO A 151 22.64 6.86 6.19
N ASN A 152 21.32 6.84 5.97
CA ASN A 152 20.66 5.98 5.00
C ASN A 152 20.28 6.72 3.70
N ASN A 153 20.99 7.79 3.35
CA ASN A 153 20.78 8.50 2.10
C ASN A 153 21.33 7.68 0.93
N TYR A 154 20.65 7.71 -0.21
CA TYR A 154 21.12 7.02 -1.43
C TYR A 154 22.55 7.38 -1.84
N ASN A 155 22.97 8.64 -1.61
CA ASN A 155 24.32 9.12 -1.96
C ASN A 155 25.42 8.59 -1.03
N THR A 156 25.06 7.96 0.10
CA THR A 156 26.03 7.37 1.03
C THR A 156 26.31 5.90 0.75
N LEU A 157 25.58 5.29 -0.22
CA LEU A 157 25.77 3.90 -0.60
C LEU A 157 27.11 3.70 -1.30
N THR A 158 27.80 2.65 -0.90
CA THR A 158 29.05 2.19 -1.49
C THR A 158 28.88 0.83 -2.15
N ALA A 159 29.81 0.44 -3.01
CA ALA A 159 29.84 -0.92 -3.59
C ALA A 159 29.93 -2.02 -2.51
N GLU A 160 30.48 -1.70 -1.33
CA GLU A 160 30.57 -2.64 -0.22
C GLU A 160 29.20 -2.89 0.43
N ASP A 161 28.32 -1.87 0.47
CA ASP A 161 26.99 -2.03 1.01
C ASP A 161 26.16 -3.03 0.18
N PHE A 162 26.30 -2.99 -1.15
CA PHE A 162 25.67 -3.99 -2.03
C PHE A 162 26.29 -5.38 -1.86
N LYS A 163 27.57 -5.51 -1.56
CA LYS A 163 28.22 -6.81 -1.32
C LYS A 163 27.74 -7.50 -0.04
N LYS A 164 27.38 -6.71 0.99
CA LYS A 164 26.83 -7.23 2.25
C LYS A 164 25.44 -7.83 2.10
N HIS A 165 24.70 -7.44 1.06
CA HIS A 165 23.32 -7.84 0.76
C HIS A 165 23.25 -8.76 -0.46
N LYS A 166 24.23 -9.66 -0.62
CA LYS A 166 24.20 -10.65 -1.71
C LYS A 166 23.05 -11.63 -1.54
N LEU A 167 22.36 -11.87 -2.64
CA LEU A 167 21.40 -12.97 -2.83
C LEU A 167 22.11 -14.33 -2.83
#